data_f167e91510c3e6822f50ed734b9c3487
#
_entry.id   f167e91510c3e6822f50ed734b9c3487
#
_cell.length_a   1.000
_cell.length_b   1.000
_cell.length_c   1.000
_cell.angle_alpha   90.00
_cell.angle_beta   90.00
_cell.angle_gamma   90.00
#
_symmetry.space_group_name_H-M   'P 1'
#
loop_
_entity.id
_entity.type
_entity.pdbx_description
1 polymer ?
#
loop_
_entity_poly.entity_id
_entity_poly.type
_entity_poly.pdbx_seq_one_letter_code
_entity_poly.pdbx_strand_id
1 'polypeptide(L)'
;MKHNNVKIMPLGGQAEAGKSMYSIEVNGKIFIIDAGYRFPDLDKLGVDIIIPSFDYLIERKKDIVAIIITHAHNDVMAALPYLLNAIQGVPVYAPNLTADLIEMMIDHYQRHQKKNLHMELIRVKRDDSIKIAGIPVEFFPETHSIPGSVGVAIWTPDGYVVYGGEFIIDFGSPEGFRCNIQKMMEIGKKGVLALMVESSGASNPGYTSPNHKLTNKIESMFEDAPGRIIISSYAQNVFR
;
A
#
# COMPACT_ATOMS: atom_id res chain seq x y z
N MET A 1 4.97 -20.52 28.98
CA MET A 1 4.22 -20.07 27.79
C MET A 1 5.23 -19.40 26.86
N LYS A 2 5.33 -19.82 25.58
CA LYS A 2 6.13 -19.08 24.62
C LYS A 2 5.43 -17.75 24.39
N HIS A 3 6.03 -16.65 24.83
CA HIS A 3 5.52 -15.34 24.50
C HIS A 3 5.60 -15.17 22.98
N ASN A 4 4.46 -14.96 22.36
CA ASN A 4 4.43 -14.60 20.94
C ASN A 4 5.03 -13.20 20.81
N ASN A 5 6.08 -13.09 20.02
CA ASN A 5 6.74 -11.80 19.82
C ASN A 5 6.21 -11.17 18.54
N VAL A 6 5.29 -10.21 18.69
CA VAL A 6 4.80 -9.38 17.60
C VAL A 6 5.37 -7.98 17.77
N LYS A 7 6.04 -7.47 16.74
CA LYS A 7 6.51 -6.07 16.70
C LYS A 7 5.96 -5.39 15.47
N ILE A 8 5.44 -4.20 15.64
CA ILE A 8 5.03 -3.30 14.57
C ILE A 8 5.94 -2.09 14.64
N MET A 9 6.65 -1.82 13.55
CA MET A 9 7.58 -0.69 13.48
C MET A 9 7.28 0.11 12.21
N PRO A 10 6.86 1.37 12.34
CA PRO A 10 6.82 2.29 11.20
C PRO A 10 8.24 2.67 10.79
N LEU A 11 8.53 2.59 9.50
CA LEU A 11 9.82 3.00 8.91
C LEU A 11 9.68 4.31 8.14
N GLY A 12 8.45 4.69 7.80
CA GLY A 12 8.08 5.94 7.18
C GLY A 12 6.57 6.18 7.26
N GLY A 13 6.11 7.36 6.85
CA GLY A 13 4.69 7.70 6.82
C GLY A 13 4.07 8.11 8.17
N GLN A 14 4.88 8.32 9.21
CA GLN A 14 4.39 8.75 10.52
C GLN A 14 4.48 10.25 10.67
N ALA A 15 3.35 10.91 10.97
CA ALA A 15 3.22 12.36 11.05
C ALA A 15 3.69 13.11 9.78
N GLU A 16 3.63 12.44 8.64
CA GLU A 16 3.97 12.98 7.33
C GLU A 16 3.11 12.33 6.24
N ALA A 17 2.92 13.00 5.11
CA ALA A 17 2.31 12.42 3.92
C ALA A 17 3.37 11.73 3.07
N GLY A 18 3.07 10.53 2.59
CA GLY A 18 3.99 9.72 1.77
C GLY A 18 5.00 8.92 2.58
N LYS A 19 5.89 8.22 1.91
CA LYS A 19 6.87 7.29 2.47
C LYS A 19 6.25 6.15 3.28
N SER A 20 5.05 5.71 2.95
CA SER A 20 4.37 4.63 3.67
C SER A 20 5.22 3.37 3.65
N MET A 21 5.67 2.93 4.83
CA MET A 21 6.47 1.73 4.98
C MET A 21 6.43 1.21 6.42
N TYR A 22 6.05 -0.04 6.59
CA TYR A 22 5.92 -0.67 7.89
C TYR A 22 6.61 -2.02 7.93
N SER A 23 7.21 -2.34 9.07
CA SER A 23 7.73 -3.66 9.40
C SER A 23 6.82 -4.32 10.42
N ILE A 24 6.30 -5.51 10.09
CA ILE A 24 5.50 -6.34 11.00
C ILE A 24 6.29 -7.63 11.25
N GLU A 25 6.81 -7.78 12.45
CA GLU A 25 7.54 -8.98 12.86
C GLU A 25 6.62 -9.93 13.64
N VAL A 26 6.55 -11.18 13.20
CA VAL A 26 5.81 -12.26 13.87
C VAL A 26 6.77 -13.42 14.11
N ASN A 27 7.08 -13.67 15.38
CA ASN A 27 7.98 -14.76 15.81
C ASN A 27 9.33 -14.77 15.05
N GLY A 28 9.95 -13.59 14.88
CA GLY A 28 11.23 -13.42 14.22
C GLY A 28 11.18 -13.34 12.70
N LYS A 29 10.00 -13.46 12.08
CA LYS A 29 9.80 -13.30 10.63
C LYS A 29 9.25 -11.93 10.33
N ILE A 30 9.89 -11.19 9.44
CA ILE A 30 9.55 -9.81 9.13
C ILE A 30 8.80 -9.75 7.80
N PHE A 31 7.64 -9.12 7.83
CA PHE A 31 6.86 -8.69 6.67
C PHE A 31 7.05 -7.19 6.50
N ILE A 32 7.43 -6.75 5.32
CA ILE A 32 7.46 -5.33 4.98
C ILE A 32 6.15 -5.04 4.25
N ILE A 33 5.40 -4.06 4.75
CA ILE A 33 4.18 -3.57 4.12
C ILE A 33 4.46 -2.21 3.54
N ASP A 34 4.32 -2.12 2.22
CA ASP A 34 4.57 -0.95 1.40
C ASP A 34 6.05 -0.50 1.38
N ALA A 35 6.40 0.30 0.40
CA ALA A 35 7.74 0.86 0.20
C ALA A 35 7.60 2.17 -0.60
N GLY A 36 7.01 3.18 0.01
CA GLY A 36 6.73 4.45 -0.62
C GLY A 36 7.85 5.47 -0.54
N TYR A 37 7.80 6.47 -1.40
CA TYR A 37 8.58 7.70 -1.25
C TYR A 37 7.66 8.92 -1.05
N ARG A 38 8.25 10.06 -0.77
CA ARG A 38 7.58 11.37 -0.88
C ARG A 38 8.42 12.35 -1.67
N PHE A 39 7.78 13.37 -2.22
CA PHE A 39 8.48 14.52 -2.77
C PHE A 39 8.97 15.44 -1.65
N PRO A 40 10.13 16.09 -1.82
CA PRO A 40 10.60 17.07 -0.86
C PRO A 40 9.72 18.31 -0.84
N ASP A 41 9.75 19.04 0.27
CA ASP A 41 9.19 20.39 0.34
C ASP A 41 9.99 21.35 -0.57
N LEU A 42 9.37 22.44 -1.02
CA LEU A 42 9.93 23.35 -2.01
C LEU A 42 11.25 24.03 -1.60
N ASP A 43 11.56 24.04 -0.31
CA ASP A 43 12.79 24.58 0.26
C ASP A 43 14.01 23.66 0.15
N LYS A 44 13.79 22.38 -0.18
CA LYS A 44 14.84 21.36 -0.29
C LYS A 44 15.40 21.26 -1.71
N LEU A 45 16.15 22.29 -2.11
CA LEU A 45 16.76 22.34 -3.44
C LEU A 45 17.76 21.20 -3.66
N GLY A 46 17.71 20.57 -4.85
CA GLY A 46 18.61 19.47 -5.24
C GLY A 46 18.22 18.09 -4.67
N VAL A 47 17.05 17.98 -4.06
CA VAL A 47 16.49 16.70 -3.61
C VAL A 47 15.26 16.38 -4.47
N ASP A 48 15.30 15.27 -5.19
CA ASP A 48 14.19 14.85 -6.06
C ASP A 48 13.13 14.04 -5.31
N ILE A 49 13.57 13.12 -4.43
CA ILE A 49 12.69 12.26 -3.64
C ILE A 49 13.27 12.02 -2.24
N ILE A 50 12.39 11.68 -1.31
CA ILE A 50 12.75 11.26 0.04
C ILE A 50 12.21 9.85 0.26
N ILE A 51 13.07 8.91 0.65
CA ILE A 51 12.76 7.51 0.94
C ILE A 51 12.92 7.20 2.44
N PRO A 52 12.30 6.13 2.95
CA PRO A 52 12.58 5.62 4.29
C PRO A 52 14.05 5.19 4.45
N SER A 53 14.59 5.20 5.69
CA SER A 53 15.84 4.51 5.97
C SER A 53 15.63 3.00 5.97
N PHE A 54 16.56 2.27 5.35
CA PHE A 54 16.54 0.81 5.29
C PHE A 54 17.53 0.16 6.27
N ASP A 55 18.21 0.91 7.12
CA ASP A 55 19.28 0.41 8.00
C ASP A 55 18.80 -0.77 8.86
N TYR A 56 17.65 -0.62 9.52
CA TYR A 56 17.02 -1.70 10.30
C TYR A 56 16.77 -2.97 9.46
N LEU A 57 16.31 -2.80 8.22
CA LEU A 57 16.01 -3.92 7.34
C LEU A 57 17.30 -4.60 6.82
N ILE A 58 18.34 -3.82 6.55
CA ILE A 58 19.65 -4.34 6.11
C ILE A 58 20.26 -5.22 7.20
N GLU A 59 20.22 -4.79 8.46
CA GLU A 59 20.69 -5.57 9.60
C GLU A 59 19.91 -6.88 9.80
N ARG A 60 18.62 -6.85 9.49
CA ARG A 60 17.68 -7.95 9.70
C ARG A 60 17.28 -8.68 8.42
N LYS A 61 18.02 -8.50 7.31
CA LYS A 61 17.61 -9.00 5.99
C LYS A 61 17.31 -10.51 5.92
N LYS A 62 17.96 -11.31 6.77
CA LYS A 62 17.73 -12.77 6.83
C LYS A 62 16.38 -13.16 7.45
N ASP A 63 15.78 -12.26 8.19
CA ASP A 63 14.51 -12.46 8.86
C ASP A 63 13.33 -11.98 8.01
N ILE A 64 13.61 -11.22 6.92
CA ILE A 64 12.58 -10.69 6.03
C ILE A 64 12.07 -11.81 5.12
N VAL A 65 10.77 -12.08 5.20
CA VAL A 65 10.13 -13.17 4.47
C VAL A 65 9.25 -12.70 3.31
N ALA A 66 8.86 -11.44 3.30
CA ALA A 66 8.05 -10.85 2.24
C ALA A 66 8.12 -9.32 2.23
N ILE A 67 7.95 -8.75 1.04
CA ILE A 67 7.54 -7.37 0.81
C ILE A 67 6.14 -7.45 0.21
N ILE A 68 5.15 -6.77 0.79
CA ILE A 68 3.77 -6.74 0.31
C ILE A 68 3.44 -5.32 -0.08
N ILE A 69 3.10 -5.09 -1.34
CA ILE A 69 2.69 -3.78 -1.85
C ILE A 69 1.18 -3.78 -2.04
N THR A 70 0.49 -2.91 -1.34
CA THR A 70 -0.97 -2.91 -1.26
C THR A 70 -1.65 -2.31 -2.49
N HIS A 71 -1.07 -1.25 -3.06
CA HIS A 71 -1.57 -0.61 -4.28
C HIS A 71 -0.50 0.24 -4.97
N ALA A 72 -0.82 0.80 -6.13
CA ALA A 72 0.17 1.38 -7.05
C ALA A 72 0.36 2.89 -6.93
N HIS A 73 0.20 3.49 -5.77
CA HIS A 73 0.59 4.88 -5.56
C HIS A 73 2.09 5.04 -5.28
N ASN A 74 2.67 6.17 -5.64
CA ASN A 74 4.10 6.44 -5.46
C ASN A 74 4.52 6.47 -3.98
N ASP A 75 3.68 7.01 -3.13
CA ASP A 75 3.87 7.08 -1.68
C ASP A 75 3.73 5.73 -0.96
N VAL A 76 3.38 4.69 -1.73
CA VAL A 76 3.19 3.31 -1.28
C VAL A 76 4.19 2.34 -1.92
N MET A 77 4.57 2.53 -3.19
CA MET A 77 5.43 1.55 -3.89
C MET A 77 6.75 2.11 -4.44
N ALA A 78 6.89 3.43 -4.60
CA ALA A 78 7.95 3.93 -5.47
C ALA A 78 9.36 3.97 -4.85
N ALA A 79 9.51 3.64 -3.57
CA ALA A 79 10.83 3.35 -2.98
C ALA A 79 11.26 1.87 -3.15
N LEU A 80 10.40 0.99 -3.70
CA LEU A 80 10.70 -0.43 -3.86
C LEU A 80 12.00 -0.71 -4.66
N PRO A 81 12.34 -0.01 -5.75
CA PRO A 81 13.61 -0.25 -6.46
C PRO A 81 14.83 0.00 -5.57
N TYR A 82 14.78 1.01 -4.73
CA TYR A 82 15.84 1.35 -3.77
C TYR A 82 15.94 0.31 -2.66
N LEU A 83 14.81 -0.17 -2.17
CA LEU A 83 14.73 -1.24 -1.18
C LEU A 83 15.32 -2.54 -1.74
N LEU A 84 14.92 -2.96 -2.94
CA LEU A 84 15.44 -4.17 -3.60
C LEU A 84 16.94 -4.08 -3.90
N ASN A 85 17.46 -2.87 -4.13
CA ASN A 85 18.91 -2.69 -4.24
C ASN A 85 19.64 -2.86 -2.90
N ALA A 86 18.99 -2.56 -1.78
CA ALA A 86 19.56 -2.72 -0.43
C ALA A 86 19.40 -4.15 0.11
N ILE A 87 18.23 -4.77 -0.12
CA ILE A 87 17.91 -6.12 0.35
C ILE A 87 17.44 -6.99 -0.83
N GLN A 88 18.35 -7.80 -1.38
CA GLN A 88 18.03 -8.67 -2.51
C GLN A 88 17.47 -10.03 -2.05
N GLY A 89 16.70 -10.70 -2.93
CA GLY A 89 16.26 -12.08 -2.72
C GLY A 89 15.02 -12.23 -1.83
N VAL A 90 14.32 -11.12 -1.52
CA VAL A 90 13.04 -11.16 -0.80
C VAL A 90 11.90 -11.13 -1.80
N PRO A 91 10.92 -12.07 -1.73
CA PRO A 91 9.77 -12.07 -2.64
C PRO A 91 8.87 -10.87 -2.40
N VAL A 92 8.37 -10.30 -3.50
CA VAL A 92 7.41 -9.18 -3.53
C VAL A 92 6.04 -9.69 -3.87
N TYR A 93 5.05 -9.39 -3.06
CA TYR A 93 3.65 -9.74 -3.27
C TYR A 93 2.87 -8.49 -3.64
N ALA A 94 2.07 -8.54 -4.70
CA ALA A 94 1.26 -7.41 -5.11
C ALA A 94 0.01 -7.85 -5.90
N PRO A 95 -1.11 -7.09 -5.86
CA PRO A 95 -2.25 -7.30 -6.75
C PRO A 95 -1.87 -7.09 -8.21
N ASN A 96 -2.63 -7.67 -9.14
CA ASN A 96 -2.28 -7.74 -10.56
C ASN A 96 -1.87 -6.39 -11.18
N LEU A 97 -2.71 -5.36 -11.09
CA LEU A 97 -2.38 -4.05 -11.67
C LEU A 97 -1.16 -3.42 -10.98
N THR A 98 -1.07 -3.53 -9.66
CA THR A 98 0.09 -3.06 -8.90
C THR A 98 1.36 -3.78 -9.34
N ALA A 99 1.28 -5.08 -9.56
CA ALA A 99 2.39 -5.89 -10.05
C ALA A 99 2.85 -5.45 -11.45
N ASP A 100 1.92 -5.17 -12.39
CA ASP A 100 2.25 -4.65 -13.72
C ASP A 100 3.00 -3.32 -13.62
N LEU A 101 2.54 -2.41 -12.75
CA LEU A 101 3.19 -1.11 -12.57
C LEU A 101 4.53 -1.22 -11.84
N ILE A 102 4.69 -2.18 -10.92
CA ILE A 102 5.98 -2.51 -10.30
C ILE A 102 6.97 -2.99 -11.37
N GLU A 103 6.59 -3.91 -12.25
CA GLU A 103 7.47 -4.40 -13.33
C GLU A 103 7.94 -3.25 -14.22
N MET A 104 7.03 -2.38 -14.64
CA MET A 104 7.36 -1.18 -15.43
C MET A 104 8.33 -0.24 -14.68
N MET A 105 8.09 0.00 -13.40
CA MET A 105 8.92 0.86 -12.57
C MET A 105 10.32 0.27 -12.37
N ILE A 106 10.43 -1.01 -12.09
CA ILE A 106 11.72 -1.71 -11.92
C ILE A 106 12.51 -1.67 -13.22
N ASP A 107 11.87 -1.96 -14.37
CA ASP A 107 12.51 -1.90 -15.68
C ASP A 107 13.01 -0.48 -16.01
N HIS A 108 12.21 0.55 -15.71
CA HIS A 108 12.62 1.94 -15.85
C HIS A 108 13.84 2.26 -14.96
N TYR A 109 13.80 1.90 -13.69
CA TYR A 109 14.88 2.11 -12.73
C TYR A 109 16.18 1.42 -13.20
N GLN A 110 16.10 0.16 -13.62
CA GLN A 110 17.26 -0.62 -14.09
C GLN A 110 17.93 0.05 -15.29
N ARG A 111 17.14 0.50 -16.28
CA ARG A 111 17.66 1.20 -17.47
C ARG A 111 18.36 2.51 -17.11
N HIS A 112 17.76 3.32 -16.23
CA HIS A 112 18.33 4.62 -15.86
C HIS A 112 19.54 4.51 -14.93
N GLN A 113 19.50 3.60 -13.97
CA GLN A 113 20.58 3.41 -12.99
C GLN A 113 21.67 2.45 -13.48
N LYS A 114 21.51 1.80 -14.63
CA LYS A 114 22.41 0.75 -15.17
C LYS A 114 22.67 -0.35 -14.13
N LYS A 115 21.64 -0.73 -13.36
CA LYS A 115 21.67 -1.76 -12.33
C LYS A 115 20.76 -2.92 -12.72
N ASN A 116 21.13 -4.12 -12.34
CA ASN A 116 20.29 -5.30 -12.48
C ASN A 116 19.72 -5.65 -11.11
N LEU A 117 18.40 -5.53 -10.96
CA LEU A 117 17.68 -5.93 -9.75
C LEU A 117 16.99 -7.28 -10.03
N HIS A 118 17.31 -8.27 -9.21
CA HIS A 118 16.58 -9.53 -9.25
C HIS A 118 15.37 -9.42 -8.32
N MET A 119 14.16 -9.57 -8.89
CA MET A 119 12.90 -9.51 -8.15
C MET A 119 12.08 -10.77 -8.44
N GLU A 120 11.69 -11.48 -7.38
CA GLU A 120 10.65 -12.49 -7.44
C GLU A 120 9.31 -11.81 -7.13
N LEU A 121 8.49 -11.59 -8.16
CA LEU A 121 7.18 -10.94 -8.03
C LEU A 121 6.06 -11.97 -8.06
N ILE A 122 5.31 -12.04 -6.97
CA ILE A 122 4.20 -12.97 -6.78
C ILE A 122 2.89 -12.18 -6.83
N ARG A 123 2.06 -12.50 -7.82
CA ARG A 123 0.75 -11.86 -8.00
C ARG A 123 -0.27 -12.48 -7.07
N VAL A 124 -1.00 -11.64 -6.35
CA VAL A 124 -2.08 -12.06 -5.45
C VAL A 124 -3.43 -11.54 -5.95
N LYS A 125 -4.48 -12.30 -5.67
CA LYS A 125 -5.85 -11.84 -5.86
C LYS A 125 -6.29 -11.03 -4.64
N ARG A 126 -7.27 -10.17 -4.83
CA ARG A 126 -7.75 -9.25 -3.80
C ARG A 126 -8.33 -9.94 -2.55
N ASP A 127 -8.74 -11.18 -2.64
CA ASP A 127 -9.37 -11.97 -1.58
C ASP A 127 -8.60 -13.26 -1.23
N ASP A 128 -7.36 -13.36 -1.69
CA ASP A 128 -6.50 -14.52 -1.43
C ASP A 128 -6.24 -14.70 0.07
N SER A 129 -6.15 -15.96 0.45
CA SER A 129 -5.67 -16.42 1.76
C SER A 129 -4.54 -17.40 1.52
N ILE A 130 -3.32 -16.99 1.80
CA ILE A 130 -2.10 -17.76 1.50
C ILE A 130 -1.24 -17.93 2.76
N LYS A 131 -0.22 -18.76 2.66
CA LYS A 131 0.81 -18.85 3.71
C LYS A 131 2.13 -18.31 3.20
N ILE A 132 2.69 -17.35 3.90
CA ILE A 132 4.01 -16.80 3.63
C ILE A 132 4.94 -17.24 4.76
N ALA A 133 5.99 -17.96 4.43
CA ALA A 133 6.90 -18.56 5.42
C ALA A 133 6.16 -19.36 6.54
N GLY A 134 5.02 -20.00 6.20
CA GLY A 134 4.20 -20.75 7.13
C GLY A 134 3.19 -19.92 7.96
N ILE A 135 3.21 -18.61 7.86
CA ILE A 135 2.27 -17.70 8.54
C ILE A 135 1.09 -17.42 7.59
N PRO A 136 -0.18 -17.61 8.03
CA PRO A 136 -1.34 -17.24 7.25
C PRO A 136 -1.40 -15.73 7.02
N VAL A 137 -1.63 -15.34 5.76
CA VAL A 137 -1.83 -13.96 5.33
C VAL A 137 -3.10 -13.91 4.50
N GLU A 138 -4.01 -13.03 4.85
CA GLU A 138 -5.26 -12.80 4.14
C GLU A 138 -5.23 -11.42 3.50
N PHE A 139 -5.60 -11.37 2.22
CA PHE A 139 -5.83 -10.11 1.51
C PHE A 139 -7.33 -9.83 1.50
N PHE A 140 -7.70 -8.56 1.53
CA PHE A 140 -9.10 -8.14 1.42
C PHE A 140 -9.23 -6.89 0.54
N PRO A 141 -10.26 -6.86 -0.34
CA PRO A 141 -10.48 -5.74 -1.23
C PRO A 141 -10.78 -4.45 -0.48
N GLU A 142 -10.16 -3.37 -0.89
CA GLU A 142 -10.42 -2.01 -0.41
C GLU A 142 -10.91 -1.10 -1.52
N THR A 143 -11.72 -0.09 -1.16
CA THR A 143 -12.13 0.97 -2.08
C THR A 143 -11.10 2.08 -2.01
N HIS A 144 -10.39 2.27 -3.11
CA HIS A 144 -9.39 3.32 -3.27
C HIS A 144 -9.42 3.86 -4.70
N SER A 145 -8.65 4.91 -5.01
CA SER A 145 -8.58 5.48 -6.38
C SER A 145 -7.85 4.58 -7.39
N ILE A 146 -7.10 3.60 -6.91
CA ILE A 146 -6.43 2.58 -7.73
C ILE A 146 -7.26 1.29 -7.72
N PRO A 147 -7.62 0.74 -8.91
CA PRO A 147 -8.33 -0.53 -8.96
C PRO A 147 -7.45 -1.66 -8.43
N GLY A 148 -8.08 -2.58 -7.71
CA GLY A 148 -7.39 -3.73 -7.18
C GLY A 148 -6.65 -3.51 -5.88
N SER A 149 -6.77 -2.35 -5.22
CA SER A 149 -6.18 -2.09 -3.90
C SER A 149 -6.64 -3.10 -2.86
N VAL A 150 -5.73 -3.47 -1.97
CA VAL A 150 -5.96 -4.48 -0.93
C VAL A 150 -5.45 -4.04 0.42
N GLY A 151 -6.19 -4.41 1.47
CA GLY A 151 -5.64 -4.50 2.80
C GLY A 151 -5.06 -5.88 3.07
N VAL A 152 -4.30 -6.01 4.14
CA VAL A 152 -3.54 -7.21 4.52
C VAL A 152 -3.78 -7.56 5.97
N ALA A 153 -4.10 -8.82 6.25
CA ALA A 153 -4.22 -9.35 7.61
C ALA A 153 -3.20 -10.48 7.81
N ILE A 154 -2.25 -10.28 8.71
CA ILE A 154 -1.20 -11.24 9.05
C ILE A 154 -1.60 -11.93 10.36
N TRP A 155 -1.75 -13.25 10.31
CA TRP A 155 -2.14 -14.03 11.48
C TRP A 155 -1.03 -14.09 12.52
N THR A 156 -1.42 -13.96 13.78
CA THR A 156 -0.59 -14.27 14.95
C THR A 156 -1.40 -15.12 15.92
N PRO A 157 -0.78 -15.85 16.84
CA PRO A 157 -1.50 -16.61 17.86
C PRO A 157 -2.42 -15.77 18.76
N ASP A 158 -2.18 -14.46 18.85
CA ASP A 158 -2.94 -13.52 19.68
C ASP A 158 -3.99 -12.74 18.88
N GLY A 159 -4.18 -13.04 17.59
CA GLY A 159 -5.09 -12.38 16.68
C GLY A 159 -4.38 -11.78 15.45
N TYR A 160 -5.13 -11.29 14.50
CA TYR A 160 -4.57 -10.70 13.29
C TYR A 160 -3.97 -9.31 13.53
N VAL A 161 -2.80 -9.05 12.94
CA VAL A 161 -2.36 -7.69 12.66
C VAL A 161 -2.93 -7.32 11.30
N VAL A 162 -3.81 -6.32 11.27
CA VAL A 162 -4.53 -5.88 10.08
C VAL A 162 -3.99 -4.53 9.64
N TYR A 163 -3.53 -4.45 8.39
CA TYR A 163 -3.18 -3.20 7.72
C TYR A 163 -4.24 -2.90 6.68
N GLY A 164 -5.04 -1.86 6.93
CA GLY A 164 -6.10 -1.38 6.06
C GLY A 164 -5.68 -0.18 5.19
N GLY A 165 -4.44 0.28 5.32
CA GLY A 165 -3.93 1.36 4.45
C GLY A 165 -4.87 2.55 4.31
N GLU A 166 -5.07 2.96 3.08
CA GLU A 166 -5.89 4.10 2.66
C GLU A 166 -7.17 3.63 1.97
N PHE A 167 -8.32 3.76 2.61
CA PHE A 167 -9.58 3.31 2.03
C PHE A 167 -10.77 4.20 2.40
N ILE A 168 -11.82 4.07 1.62
CA ILE A 168 -13.16 4.55 1.97
C ILE A 168 -14.15 3.40 1.94
N ILE A 169 -15.27 3.54 2.68
CA ILE A 169 -16.39 2.62 2.58
C ILE A 169 -17.39 3.21 1.59
N ASP A 170 -17.42 2.69 0.37
CA ASP A 170 -18.33 3.13 -0.68
C ASP A 170 -18.97 1.92 -1.39
N PHE A 171 -20.25 1.69 -1.07
CA PHE A 171 -21.03 0.61 -1.67
C PHE A 171 -21.45 0.88 -3.12
N GLY A 172 -21.36 2.13 -3.56
CA GLY A 172 -21.66 2.57 -4.93
C GLY A 172 -20.51 2.43 -5.90
N SER A 173 -19.30 2.13 -5.41
CA SER A 173 -18.14 1.96 -6.27
C SER A 173 -18.32 0.81 -7.27
N PRO A 174 -17.78 0.95 -8.50
CA PRO A 174 -17.76 -0.13 -9.49
C PRO A 174 -17.03 -1.38 -8.96
N GLU A 175 -17.28 -2.49 -9.63
CA GLU A 175 -16.66 -3.77 -9.33
C GLU A 175 -15.14 -3.67 -9.26
N GLY A 176 -14.23 -3.86 -9.19
CA GLY A 176 -12.77 -3.63 -9.15
C GLY A 176 -12.30 -2.61 -8.09
N PHE A 177 -13.18 -1.70 -7.67
CA PHE A 177 -12.90 -0.68 -6.64
C PHE A 177 -13.66 -0.90 -5.34
N ARG A 178 -14.60 -1.85 -5.32
CA ARG A 178 -15.46 -2.08 -4.16
C ARG A 178 -14.73 -2.84 -3.07
N CYS A 179 -14.85 -2.36 -1.82
CA CYS A 179 -14.38 -3.08 -0.65
C CYS A 179 -15.25 -4.34 -0.39
N ASN A 180 -14.65 -5.33 0.25
CA ASN A 180 -15.35 -6.54 0.69
C ASN A 180 -15.58 -6.50 2.20
N ILE A 181 -16.67 -5.85 2.61
CA ILE A 181 -17.06 -5.72 4.02
C ILE A 181 -17.25 -7.11 4.68
N GLN A 182 -17.80 -8.08 3.95
CA GLN A 182 -17.98 -9.43 4.49
C GLN A 182 -16.62 -10.05 4.88
N LYS A 183 -15.63 -9.96 4.02
CA LYS A 183 -14.26 -10.46 4.30
C LYS A 183 -13.63 -9.72 5.49
N MET A 184 -13.81 -8.39 5.56
CA MET A 184 -13.33 -7.60 6.71
C MET A 184 -14.01 -8.05 8.02
N MET A 185 -15.33 -8.29 7.99
CA MET A 185 -16.07 -8.80 9.16
C MET A 185 -15.62 -10.22 9.55
N GLU A 186 -15.32 -11.10 8.59
CA GLU A 186 -14.82 -12.45 8.86
C GLU A 186 -13.44 -12.41 9.53
N ILE A 187 -12.53 -11.53 9.08
CA ILE A 187 -11.23 -11.30 9.73
C ILE A 187 -11.45 -10.75 11.14
N GLY A 188 -12.32 -9.76 11.30
CA GLY A 188 -12.66 -9.19 12.61
C GLY A 188 -13.18 -10.22 13.62
N LYS A 189 -14.04 -11.16 13.17
CA LYS A 189 -14.56 -12.25 14.01
C LYS A 189 -13.48 -13.24 14.49
N LYS A 190 -12.40 -13.38 13.73
CA LYS A 190 -11.26 -14.25 14.11
C LYS A 190 -10.38 -13.62 15.20
N GLY A 191 -10.60 -12.35 15.54
CA GLY A 191 -9.85 -11.58 16.52
C GLY A 191 -8.75 -10.73 15.87
N VAL A 192 -8.69 -9.47 16.25
CA VAL A 192 -7.70 -8.49 15.75
C VAL A 192 -6.84 -8.02 16.92
N LEU A 193 -5.54 -8.28 16.83
CA LEU A 193 -4.56 -7.82 17.81
C LEU A 193 -4.23 -6.34 17.62
N ALA A 194 -4.09 -5.92 16.36
CA ALA A 194 -3.81 -4.53 16.01
C ALA A 194 -4.46 -4.18 14.66
N LEU A 195 -5.02 -2.99 14.55
CA LEU A 195 -5.55 -2.39 13.33
C LEU A 195 -4.72 -1.15 12.99
N MET A 196 -4.12 -1.16 11.81
CA MET A 196 -3.32 -0.07 11.26
C MET A 196 -4.09 0.52 10.07
N VAL A 197 -4.45 1.78 10.15
CA VAL A 197 -5.15 2.53 9.10
C VAL A 197 -4.59 3.94 9.02
N GLU A 198 -4.79 4.58 7.86
CA GLU A 198 -4.43 5.99 7.72
C GLU A 198 -5.27 6.88 8.65
N SER A 199 -4.72 8.05 8.96
CA SER A 199 -5.40 9.08 9.75
C SER A 199 -5.50 10.42 9.01
N SER A 200 -5.29 10.44 7.71
CA SER A 200 -5.48 11.62 6.86
C SER A 200 -6.88 12.19 7.04
N GLY A 201 -6.97 13.47 7.32
CA GLY A 201 -8.25 14.11 7.54
C GLY A 201 -8.97 13.76 8.84
N ALA A 202 -8.38 12.98 9.75
CA ALA A 202 -9.02 12.60 11.03
C ALA A 202 -9.38 13.81 11.92
N SER A 203 -8.73 14.95 11.72
CA SER A 203 -9.06 16.21 12.38
C SER A 203 -10.18 17.01 11.69
N ASN A 204 -10.58 16.62 10.48
CA ASN A 204 -11.63 17.32 9.74
C ASN A 204 -13.01 16.82 10.21
N PRO A 205 -13.92 17.72 10.61
CA PRO A 205 -15.26 17.31 11.00
C PRO A 205 -16.07 16.79 9.80
N GLY A 206 -16.95 15.85 10.04
CA GLY A 206 -17.85 15.30 9.02
C GLY A 206 -17.47 13.87 8.59
N TYR A 207 -17.69 13.57 7.33
CA TYR A 207 -17.45 12.25 6.74
C TYR A 207 -17.02 12.38 5.28
N THR A 208 -16.31 11.37 4.76
CA THR A 208 -15.93 11.29 3.35
C THR A 208 -17.15 10.98 2.49
N SER A 209 -17.44 11.84 1.51
CA SER A 209 -18.51 11.59 0.55
C SER A 209 -18.09 10.50 -0.45
N PRO A 210 -18.97 9.54 -0.77
CA PRO A 210 -18.74 8.58 -1.82
C PRO A 210 -18.47 9.25 -3.17
N ASN A 211 -17.55 8.68 -3.96
CA ASN A 211 -17.14 9.27 -5.25
C ASN A 211 -18.30 9.47 -6.22
N HIS A 212 -19.30 8.55 -6.24
CA HIS A 212 -20.45 8.66 -7.13
C HIS A 212 -21.32 9.92 -6.91
N LYS A 213 -21.24 10.54 -5.71
CA LYS A 213 -21.97 11.80 -5.44
C LYS A 213 -21.35 13.02 -6.14
N LEU A 214 -20.11 12.88 -6.63
CA LEU A 214 -19.42 13.95 -7.36
C LEU A 214 -19.76 13.94 -8.85
N THR A 215 -20.25 12.83 -9.40
CA THR A 215 -20.50 12.65 -10.83
C THR A 215 -21.39 13.76 -11.40
N ASN A 216 -22.60 13.96 -10.84
CA ASN A 216 -23.53 14.97 -11.32
C ASN A 216 -22.95 16.39 -11.25
N LYS A 217 -22.14 16.67 -10.21
CA LYS A 217 -21.48 17.97 -10.09
C LYS A 217 -20.42 18.18 -11.15
N ILE A 218 -19.65 17.14 -11.45
CA ILE A 218 -18.63 17.18 -12.50
C ILE A 218 -19.32 17.32 -13.87
N GLU A 219 -20.37 16.56 -14.14
CA GLU A 219 -21.17 16.67 -15.37
C GLU A 219 -21.67 18.10 -15.59
N SER A 220 -22.31 18.71 -14.58
CA SER A 220 -22.73 20.13 -14.67
C SER A 220 -21.56 21.07 -14.98
N MET A 221 -20.40 20.87 -14.36
CA MET A 221 -19.22 21.69 -14.63
C MET A 221 -18.75 21.57 -16.08
N PHE A 222 -18.89 20.37 -16.69
CA PHE A 222 -18.56 20.15 -18.10
C PHE A 222 -19.59 20.82 -19.04
N GLU A 223 -20.89 20.69 -18.73
CA GLU A 223 -21.99 21.27 -19.49
C GLU A 223 -21.98 22.80 -19.46
N ASP A 224 -21.69 23.37 -18.28
CA ASP A 224 -21.71 24.82 -18.05
C ASP A 224 -20.41 25.52 -18.48
N ALA A 225 -19.35 24.77 -18.88
CA ALA A 225 -18.07 25.36 -19.20
C ALA A 225 -18.11 26.20 -20.45
N PRO A 226 -17.85 27.51 -20.41
CA PRO A 226 -17.90 28.39 -21.58
C PRO A 226 -16.71 28.21 -22.53
N GLY A 227 -15.79 27.32 -22.21
CA GLY A 227 -14.56 27.16 -22.97
C GLY A 227 -13.81 25.87 -22.66
N ARG A 228 -12.51 25.94 -22.68
CA ARG A 228 -11.61 24.80 -22.55
C ARG A 228 -11.57 24.30 -21.10
N ILE A 229 -11.70 22.98 -20.90
CA ILE A 229 -11.57 22.32 -19.60
C ILE A 229 -10.17 21.72 -19.50
N ILE A 230 -9.47 21.96 -18.40
CA ILE A 230 -8.17 21.40 -18.08
C ILE A 230 -8.31 20.52 -16.84
N ILE A 231 -7.97 19.23 -16.98
CA ILE A 231 -7.99 18.25 -15.89
C ILE A 231 -6.55 17.83 -15.61
N SER A 232 -6.15 17.89 -14.33
CA SER A 232 -4.87 17.38 -13.85
C SER A 232 -5.10 16.25 -12.87
N SER A 233 -4.48 15.11 -13.11
CA SER A 233 -4.55 13.94 -12.24
C SER A 233 -3.26 13.11 -12.37
N TYR A 234 -2.96 12.30 -11.37
CA TYR A 234 -1.93 11.27 -11.52
C TYR A 234 -2.41 10.18 -12.49
N ALA A 235 -1.48 9.67 -13.31
CA ALA A 235 -1.79 8.63 -14.30
C ALA A 235 -2.36 7.33 -13.67
N GLN A 236 -1.99 7.05 -12.43
CA GLN A 236 -2.47 5.88 -11.69
C GLN A 236 -3.92 6.03 -11.18
N ASN A 237 -4.44 7.25 -11.06
CA ASN A 237 -5.80 7.51 -10.60
C ASN A 237 -6.81 7.29 -11.73
N VAL A 238 -7.00 6.04 -12.13
CA VAL A 238 -7.85 5.67 -13.28
C VAL A 238 -9.34 5.89 -13.00
N PHE A 239 -9.73 6.04 -11.73
CA PHE A 239 -11.12 6.09 -11.29
C PHE A 239 -11.53 7.42 -10.65
N ARG A 240 -10.87 8.49 -10.89
CA ARG A 240 -11.29 9.83 -10.41
C ARG A 240 -11.59 10.76 -11.54
#